data_6d3777394ca677130607c281faf6d2a0
#
_entry.id   6d3777394ca677130607c281faf6d2a0
#
_cell.length_a   1.000
_cell.length_b   1.000
_cell.length_c   1.000
_cell.angle_alpha   90.00
_cell.angle_beta   90.00
_cell.angle_gamma   90.00
#
_symmetry.space_group_name_H-M   'P 1'
#
loop_
_entity.id
_entity.type
_entity.pdbx_description
1 polymer ?
#
loop_
_entity_poly.entity_id
_entity_poly.type
_entity_poly.pdbx_seq_one_letter_code
_entity_poly.pdbx_strand_id
1 'polypeptide(L)'
;AFSSMGSFSQAFGMDQVSFGTLLGFYSIECGNILGLGGALFAALCAVSMLSKEEKDHTGEFLLTHPVTRRRIVTEKLLAIVFQLFLLNIIVLFLSLASVAWIGEELPWKELLLLHLAYFLLQLEIGGICFGISAFLRRGSLGIGLGIAVILYFFNIIANISEAAEFLKYITPFGYAEGTDIVTNVSLDMHLVILGMGYGIIGILFAYWKYSRKDIL
;
A
#
# COMPACT_ATOMS: atom_id res chain seq x y z
N ALA A 1 8.52 13.38 -26.23
CA ALA A 1 9.81 12.72 -26.04
C ALA A 1 9.67 11.37 -25.30
N PHE A 2 8.83 11.29 -24.27
CA PHE A 2 8.67 10.04 -23.47
C PHE A 2 7.82 8.98 -24.17
N SER A 3 6.83 9.35 -24.97
CA SER A 3 6.00 8.43 -25.76
C SER A 3 6.78 7.59 -26.79
N SER A 4 8.02 7.94 -27.06
CA SER A 4 8.90 7.20 -27.99
C SER A 4 9.79 6.14 -27.30
N MET A 5 9.71 5.98 -25.98
CA MET A 5 10.56 5.05 -25.22
C MET A 5 9.96 3.64 -25.09
N GLY A 6 8.91 3.31 -25.84
CA GLY A 6 8.36 1.96 -25.95
C GLY A 6 7.99 1.34 -24.60
N SER A 7 8.52 0.14 -24.32
CA SER A 7 8.21 -0.63 -23.11
C SER A 7 8.47 0.10 -21.79
N PHE A 8 9.40 1.08 -21.78
CA PHE A 8 9.63 1.89 -20.58
C PHE A 8 8.44 2.81 -20.29
N SER A 9 7.88 3.46 -21.32
CA SER A 9 6.67 4.30 -21.15
C SER A 9 5.47 3.49 -20.69
N GLN A 10 5.29 2.27 -21.24
CA GLN A 10 4.22 1.36 -20.84
C GLN A 10 4.37 0.89 -19.39
N ALA A 11 5.60 0.58 -18.94
CA ALA A 11 5.88 0.14 -17.56
C ALA A 11 5.34 1.09 -16.50
N PHE A 12 5.32 2.40 -16.80
CA PHE A 12 4.94 3.47 -15.88
C PHE A 12 3.69 4.24 -16.32
N GLY A 13 2.95 3.73 -17.31
CA GLY A 13 1.72 4.37 -17.83
C GLY A 13 1.94 5.74 -18.49
N MET A 14 3.19 6.08 -18.85
CA MET A 14 3.55 7.40 -19.42
C MET A 14 3.06 7.60 -20.86
N ASP A 15 2.56 6.57 -21.50
CA ASP A 15 1.97 6.57 -22.83
C ASP A 15 0.50 7.01 -22.82
N GLN A 16 -0.18 6.93 -21.68
CA GLN A 16 -1.61 7.22 -21.53
C GLN A 16 -1.90 8.69 -21.23
N VAL A 17 -0.98 9.43 -20.62
CA VAL A 17 -1.18 10.82 -20.20
C VAL A 17 -0.04 11.72 -20.63
N SER A 18 -0.34 13.01 -20.80
CA SER A 18 0.68 14.00 -21.16
C SER A 18 1.39 14.53 -19.91
N PHE A 19 2.72 14.41 -19.87
CA PHE A 19 3.56 15.07 -18.85
C PHE A 19 3.45 16.62 -18.87
N GLY A 20 2.93 17.18 -19.94
CA GLY A 20 2.74 18.63 -20.07
C GLY A 20 1.54 19.17 -19.29
N THR A 21 0.69 18.31 -18.75
CA THR A 21 -0.44 18.70 -17.88
C THR A 21 -0.10 18.46 -16.42
N LEU A 22 -0.60 19.33 -15.53
CA LEU A 22 -0.42 19.16 -14.08
C LEU A 22 -0.89 17.79 -13.61
N LEU A 23 -2.09 17.38 -14.04
CA LEU A 23 -2.71 16.14 -13.64
C LEU A 23 -1.96 14.91 -14.17
N GLY A 24 -1.48 14.95 -15.42
CA GLY A 24 -0.68 13.89 -16.01
C GLY A 24 0.66 13.70 -15.29
N PHE A 25 1.39 14.78 -15.05
CA PHE A 25 2.61 14.76 -14.27
C PHE A 25 2.37 14.23 -12.85
N TYR A 26 1.35 14.76 -12.16
CA TYR A 26 1.02 14.36 -10.80
C TYR A 26 0.64 12.88 -10.70
N SER A 27 -0.16 12.35 -11.66
CA SER A 27 -0.58 10.95 -11.62
C SER A 27 0.58 9.97 -11.72
N ILE A 28 1.60 10.28 -12.53
CA ILE A 28 2.78 9.46 -12.71
C ILE A 28 3.70 9.55 -11.49
N GLU A 29 4.05 10.76 -11.05
CA GLU A 29 4.97 10.97 -9.92
C GLU A 29 4.33 10.53 -8.60
N CYS A 30 3.06 10.84 -8.38
CA CYS A 30 2.33 10.39 -7.21
C CYS A 30 2.19 8.87 -7.19
N GLY A 31 1.95 8.24 -8.37
CA GLY A 31 1.93 6.79 -8.51
C GLY A 31 3.23 6.14 -8.10
N ASN A 32 4.35 6.68 -8.52
CA ASN A 32 5.65 6.15 -8.16
C ASN A 32 6.02 6.44 -6.70
N ILE A 33 5.84 7.67 -6.23
CA ILE A 33 6.30 8.06 -4.89
C ILE A 33 5.32 7.58 -3.81
N LEU A 34 4.03 7.88 -3.94
CA LEU A 34 3.02 7.51 -2.93
C LEU A 34 2.57 6.06 -3.09
N GLY A 35 2.50 5.55 -4.32
CA GLY A 35 2.20 4.14 -4.59
C GLY A 35 3.29 3.25 -4.01
N LEU A 36 4.50 3.27 -4.57
CA LEU A 36 5.60 2.42 -4.10
C LEU A 36 6.10 2.84 -2.72
N GLY A 37 6.39 4.13 -2.51
CA GLY A 37 6.91 4.63 -1.23
C GLY A 37 5.93 4.41 -0.08
N GLY A 38 4.64 4.66 -0.31
CA GLY A 38 3.58 4.38 0.66
C GLY A 38 3.41 2.89 0.96
N ALA A 39 3.53 2.02 -0.06
CA ALA A 39 3.53 0.56 0.09
C ALA A 39 4.72 0.07 0.96
N LEU A 40 5.92 0.59 0.70
CA LEU A 40 7.11 0.30 1.51
C LEU A 40 6.92 0.77 2.96
N PHE A 41 6.38 1.95 3.17
CA PHE A 41 6.05 2.46 4.51
C PHE A 41 5.04 1.56 5.22
N ALA A 42 3.95 1.17 4.56
CA ALA A 42 2.94 0.26 5.11
C ALA A 42 3.55 -1.10 5.50
N ALA A 43 4.40 -1.66 4.64
CA ALA A 43 5.11 -2.91 4.90
C ALA A 43 6.04 -2.79 6.11
N LEU A 44 6.81 -1.70 6.23
CA LEU A 44 7.69 -1.44 7.38
C LEU A 44 6.92 -1.31 8.70
N CYS A 45 5.79 -0.59 8.69
CA CYS A 45 4.95 -0.44 9.87
C CYS A 45 4.37 -1.77 10.34
N ALA A 46 4.03 -2.68 9.39
CA ALA A 46 3.23 -3.86 9.70
C ALA A 46 4.07 -5.13 9.95
N VAL A 47 5.15 -5.36 9.18
CA VAL A 47 5.87 -6.65 9.12
C VAL A 47 6.51 -7.08 10.43
N SER A 48 6.84 -6.14 11.31
CA SER A 48 7.47 -6.43 12.61
C SER A 48 6.53 -6.19 13.80
N MET A 49 5.29 -5.75 13.55
CA MET A 49 4.43 -5.22 14.61
C MET A 49 4.04 -6.26 15.67
N LEU A 50 3.80 -7.51 15.28
CA LEU A 50 3.42 -8.59 16.21
C LEU A 50 4.61 -9.40 16.72
N SER A 51 5.78 -9.28 16.10
CA SER A 51 7.00 -9.99 16.51
C SER A 51 7.98 -9.10 17.31
N LYS A 52 7.65 -7.83 17.48
CA LYS A 52 8.54 -6.86 18.14
C LYS A 52 8.82 -7.23 19.59
N GLU A 53 7.80 -7.59 20.36
CA GLU A 53 7.93 -7.91 21.78
C GLU A 53 8.73 -9.21 22.00
N GLU A 54 8.63 -10.18 21.09
CA GLU A 54 9.47 -11.39 21.15
C GLU A 54 10.93 -11.05 20.84
N LYS A 55 11.16 -10.21 19.84
CA LYS A 55 12.50 -9.76 19.47
C LYS A 55 13.17 -8.98 20.60
N ASP A 56 12.41 -8.10 21.26
CA ASP A 56 12.91 -7.20 22.30
C ASP A 56 12.86 -7.84 23.72
N HIS A 57 12.44 -9.13 23.80
CA HIS A 57 12.26 -9.87 25.06
C HIS A 57 11.34 -9.16 26.08
N THR A 58 10.34 -8.43 25.58
CA THR A 58 9.36 -7.70 26.40
C THR A 58 7.98 -8.37 26.43
N GLY A 59 7.84 -9.52 25.76
CA GLY A 59 6.56 -10.24 25.64
C GLY A 59 5.99 -10.69 26.97
N GLU A 60 6.83 -11.20 27.89
CA GLU A 60 6.40 -11.58 29.23
C GLU A 60 5.85 -10.39 30.01
N PHE A 61 6.53 -9.24 29.97
CA PHE A 61 6.08 -8.02 30.62
C PHE A 61 4.73 -7.54 30.07
N LEU A 62 4.54 -7.57 28.75
CA LEU A 62 3.27 -7.21 28.13
C LEU A 62 2.12 -8.11 28.61
N LEU A 63 2.38 -9.41 28.78
CA LEU A 63 1.37 -10.39 29.19
C LEU A 63 1.09 -10.41 30.71
N THR A 64 1.89 -9.73 31.54
CA THR A 64 1.56 -9.54 32.97
C THR A 64 0.42 -8.53 33.16
N HIS A 65 0.13 -7.68 32.17
CA HIS A 65 -1.00 -6.77 32.23
C HIS A 65 -2.33 -7.49 31.97
N PRO A 66 -3.46 -7.06 32.55
CA PRO A 66 -4.77 -7.71 32.36
C PRO A 66 -5.37 -7.36 30.99
N VAL A 67 -4.64 -7.66 29.91
CA VAL A 67 -5.05 -7.42 28.53
C VAL A 67 -5.16 -8.74 27.76
N THR A 68 -6.21 -8.89 26.94
CA THR A 68 -6.37 -10.07 26.11
C THR A 68 -5.48 -9.98 24.86
N ARG A 69 -4.99 -11.12 24.36
CA ARG A 69 -4.20 -11.18 23.13
C ARG A 69 -4.93 -10.55 21.93
N ARG A 70 -6.25 -10.74 21.85
CA ARG A 70 -7.07 -10.11 20.80
C ARG A 70 -7.03 -8.59 20.87
N ARG A 71 -7.09 -8.02 22.07
CA ARG A 71 -6.99 -6.57 22.26
C ARG A 71 -5.64 -6.04 21.81
N ILE A 72 -4.55 -6.73 22.13
CA ILE A 72 -3.21 -6.37 21.67
C ILE A 72 -3.14 -6.34 20.16
N VAL A 73 -3.65 -7.37 19.46
CA VAL A 73 -3.67 -7.43 18.00
C VAL A 73 -4.50 -6.28 17.42
N THR A 74 -5.68 -6.00 18.01
CA THR A 74 -6.56 -4.91 17.55
C THR A 74 -5.89 -3.54 17.72
N GLU A 75 -5.31 -3.25 18.88
CA GLU A 75 -4.66 -1.96 19.14
C GLU A 75 -3.46 -1.73 18.20
N LYS A 76 -2.67 -2.77 17.94
CA LYS A 76 -1.56 -2.73 16.98
C LYS A 76 -2.04 -2.52 15.54
N LEU A 77 -3.11 -3.20 15.13
CA LEU A 77 -3.71 -2.99 13.81
C LEU A 77 -4.23 -1.56 13.65
N LEU A 78 -4.96 -1.07 14.65
CA LEU A 78 -5.47 0.31 14.65
C LEU A 78 -4.34 1.34 14.59
N ALA A 79 -3.22 1.09 15.26
CA ALA A 79 -2.05 1.96 15.20
C ALA A 79 -1.48 2.03 13.77
N ILE A 80 -1.39 0.90 13.06
CA ILE A 80 -0.96 0.88 11.66
C ILE A 80 -1.94 1.66 10.78
N VAL A 81 -3.23 1.37 10.87
CA VAL A 81 -4.27 2.06 10.09
C VAL A 81 -4.23 3.57 10.34
N PHE A 82 -4.06 3.99 11.59
CA PHE A 82 -3.95 5.40 11.94
C PHE A 82 -2.71 6.07 11.34
N GLN A 83 -1.55 5.40 11.37
CA GLN A 83 -0.32 5.91 10.75
C GLN A 83 -0.48 6.09 9.23
N LEU A 84 -1.08 5.10 8.55
CA LEU A 84 -1.34 5.16 7.11
C LEU A 84 -2.35 6.26 6.78
N PHE A 85 -3.41 6.38 7.57
CA PHE A 85 -4.39 7.45 7.41
C PHE A 85 -3.76 8.83 7.57
N LEU A 86 -2.95 9.02 8.61
CA LEU A 86 -2.27 10.29 8.88
C LEU A 86 -1.32 10.66 7.73
N LEU A 87 -0.54 9.68 7.23
CA LEU A 87 0.34 9.89 6.07
C LEU A 87 -0.47 10.41 4.87
N ASN A 88 -1.56 9.72 4.52
CA ASN A 88 -2.35 10.07 3.33
C ASN A 88 -3.06 11.42 3.48
N ILE A 89 -3.56 11.76 4.67
CA ILE A 89 -4.17 13.07 4.93
C ILE A 89 -3.13 14.20 4.79
N ILE A 90 -1.93 14.02 5.33
CA ILE A 90 -0.86 15.02 5.21
C ILE A 90 -0.47 15.20 3.73
N VAL A 91 -0.27 14.11 3.00
CA VAL A 91 0.12 14.19 1.58
C VAL A 91 -1.00 14.80 0.73
N LEU A 92 -2.26 14.41 0.95
CA LEU A 92 -3.42 15.02 0.28
C LEU A 92 -3.47 16.54 0.54
N PHE A 93 -3.33 16.96 1.79
CA PHE A 93 -3.34 18.38 2.15
C PHE A 93 -2.21 19.15 1.46
N LEU A 94 -1.00 18.60 1.46
CA LEU A 94 0.15 19.22 0.78
C LEU A 94 -0.06 19.29 -0.73
N SER A 95 -0.66 18.26 -1.33
CA SER A 95 -0.97 18.23 -2.76
C SER A 95 -1.99 19.30 -3.14
N LEU A 96 -3.08 19.39 -2.38
CA LEU A 96 -4.10 20.42 -2.59
C LEU A 96 -3.53 21.84 -2.42
N ALA A 97 -2.72 22.05 -1.38
CA ALA A 97 -2.06 23.33 -1.13
C ALA A 97 -1.08 23.70 -2.27
N SER A 98 -0.35 22.72 -2.82
CA SER A 98 0.58 22.93 -3.92
C SER A 98 -0.15 23.32 -5.22
N VAL A 99 -1.24 22.66 -5.56
CA VAL A 99 -2.05 22.99 -6.75
C VAL A 99 -2.67 24.39 -6.61
N ALA A 100 -3.21 24.70 -5.43
CA ALA A 100 -3.76 26.04 -5.14
C ALA A 100 -2.67 27.14 -5.22
N TRP A 101 -1.45 26.84 -4.79
CA TRP A 101 -0.33 27.79 -4.88
C TRP A 101 0.07 28.13 -6.31
N ILE A 102 0.01 27.14 -7.20
CA ILE A 102 0.33 27.30 -8.62
C ILE A 102 -0.77 28.11 -9.35
N GLY A 103 -1.98 28.16 -8.79
CA GLY A 103 -3.13 28.88 -9.37
C GLY A 103 -3.85 28.10 -10.47
N GLU A 104 -3.65 26.78 -10.54
CA GLU A 104 -4.35 25.89 -11.44
C GLU A 104 -5.71 25.47 -10.85
N GLU A 105 -6.65 25.08 -11.73
CA GLU A 105 -7.93 24.52 -11.30
C GLU A 105 -7.71 23.19 -10.59
N LEU A 106 -8.39 23.02 -9.43
CA LEU A 106 -8.26 21.83 -8.60
C LEU A 106 -9.07 20.65 -9.20
N PRO A 107 -8.44 19.60 -9.71
CA PRO A 107 -9.11 18.39 -10.20
C PRO A 107 -9.52 17.49 -9.01
N TRP A 108 -10.54 17.91 -8.26
CA TRP A 108 -10.93 17.30 -6.99
C TRP A 108 -11.23 15.81 -7.09
N LYS A 109 -11.93 15.38 -8.15
CA LYS A 109 -12.34 13.98 -8.29
C LYS A 109 -11.13 13.08 -8.49
N GLU A 110 -10.27 13.47 -9.41
CA GLU A 110 -9.07 12.73 -9.78
C GLU A 110 -8.10 12.63 -8.60
N LEU A 111 -7.87 13.76 -7.90
CA LEU A 111 -6.99 13.79 -6.73
C LEU A 111 -7.54 12.92 -5.59
N LEU A 112 -8.82 13.01 -5.28
CA LEU A 112 -9.43 12.20 -4.23
C LEU A 112 -9.40 10.70 -4.58
N LEU A 113 -9.67 10.34 -5.85
CA LEU A 113 -9.61 8.94 -6.28
C LEU A 113 -8.19 8.38 -6.22
N LEU A 114 -7.18 9.15 -6.65
CA LEU A 114 -5.78 8.77 -6.55
C LEU A 114 -5.37 8.50 -5.09
N HIS A 115 -5.63 9.44 -4.20
CA HIS A 115 -5.29 9.27 -2.79
C HIS A 115 -6.06 8.14 -2.12
N LEU A 116 -7.33 7.94 -2.50
CA LEU A 116 -8.12 6.80 -2.02
C LEU A 116 -7.51 5.47 -2.48
N ALA A 117 -7.14 5.37 -3.76
CA ALA A 117 -6.51 4.17 -4.32
C ALA A 117 -5.20 3.82 -3.58
N TYR A 118 -4.33 4.80 -3.37
CA TYR A 118 -3.07 4.58 -2.66
C TYR A 118 -3.27 4.26 -1.18
N PHE A 119 -4.26 4.85 -0.54
CA PHE A 119 -4.60 4.49 0.84
C PHE A 119 -5.09 3.04 0.94
N LEU A 120 -5.97 2.60 0.03
CA LEU A 120 -6.45 1.21 -0.02
C LEU A 120 -5.28 0.24 -0.28
N LEU A 121 -4.43 0.52 -1.28
CA LEU A 121 -3.22 -0.25 -1.56
C LEU A 121 -2.31 -0.40 -0.33
N GLN A 122 -2.10 0.68 0.41
CA GLN A 122 -1.29 0.66 1.64
C GLN A 122 -1.94 -0.19 2.73
N LEU A 123 -3.27 -0.13 2.88
CA LEU A 123 -4.01 -0.97 3.82
C LEU A 123 -3.90 -2.46 3.47
N GLU A 124 -3.95 -2.81 2.18
CA GLU A 124 -3.79 -4.19 1.72
C GLU A 124 -2.39 -4.73 2.04
N ILE A 125 -1.35 -4.02 1.62
CA ILE A 125 0.04 -4.42 1.90
C ILE A 125 0.30 -4.46 3.40
N GLY A 126 -0.22 -3.47 4.14
CA GLY A 126 -0.17 -3.45 5.60
C GLY A 126 -0.84 -4.67 6.21
N GLY A 127 -2.03 -5.05 5.74
CA GLY A 127 -2.77 -6.23 6.20
C GLY A 127 -2.04 -7.55 5.93
N ILE A 128 -1.48 -7.72 4.73
CA ILE A 128 -0.66 -8.89 4.35
C ILE A 128 0.58 -8.98 5.25
N CYS A 129 1.35 -7.89 5.35
CA CYS A 129 2.56 -7.83 6.18
C CYS A 129 2.26 -8.02 7.67
N PHE A 130 1.12 -7.50 8.15
CA PHE A 130 0.65 -7.72 9.53
C PHE A 130 0.35 -9.19 9.79
N GLY A 131 -0.29 -9.88 8.82
CA GLY A 131 -0.49 -11.33 8.88
C GLY A 131 0.82 -12.09 9.01
N ILE A 132 1.79 -11.77 8.17
CA ILE A 132 3.11 -12.39 8.16
C ILE A 132 3.84 -12.14 9.49
N SER A 133 3.71 -10.95 10.08
CA SER A 133 4.36 -10.59 11.35
C SER A 133 4.02 -11.54 12.50
N ALA A 134 2.83 -12.15 12.50
CA ALA A 134 2.41 -13.10 13.52
C ALA A 134 3.17 -14.43 13.47
N PHE A 135 3.72 -14.80 12.31
CA PHE A 135 4.51 -16.02 12.11
C PHE A 135 5.99 -15.81 12.38
N LEU A 136 6.45 -14.58 12.35
CA LEU A 136 7.85 -14.25 12.62
C LEU A 136 8.13 -14.27 14.12
N ARG A 137 9.28 -14.81 14.51
CA ARG A 137 9.81 -14.71 15.88
C ARG A 137 10.73 -13.50 16.05
N ARG A 138 11.47 -13.18 14.98
CA ARG A 138 12.33 -11.99 14.93
C ARG A 138 11.87 -11.17 13.73
N GLY A 139 11.36 -9.98 13.98
CA GLY A 139 10.92 -9.10 12.90
C GLY A 139 12.05 -8.85 11.91
N SER A 140 11.78 -9.07 10.63
CA SER A 140 12.69 -8.76 9.53
C SER A 140 12.04 -7.74 8.63
N LEU A 141 12.56 -6.52 8.66
CA LEU A 141 12.11 -5.43 7.78
C LEU A 141 12.29 -5.80 6.30
N GLY A 142 13.35 -6.57 5.99
CA GLY A 142 13.63 -7.03 4.63
C GLY A 142 12.52 -7.88 4.01
N ILE A 143 11.78 -8.66 4.83
CA ILE A 143 10.65 -9.46 4.34
C ILE A 143 9.53 -8.52 3.85
N GLY A 144 9.14 -7.51 4.64
CA GLY A 144 8.10 -6.57 4.26
C GLY A 144 8.47 -5.75 3.02
N LEU A 145 9.70 -5.23 3.00
CA LEU A 145 10.22 -4.49 1.83
C LEU A 145 10.25 -5.38 0.59
N GLY A 146 10.73 -6.63 0.72
CA GLY A 146 10.77 -7.59 -0.39
C GLY A 146 9.39 -7.87 -0.97
N ILE A 147 8.37 -8.06 -0.12
CA ILE A 147 6.98 -8.28 -0.56
C ILE A 147 6.47 -7.07 -1.36
N ALA A 148 6.61 -5.86 -0.82
CA ALA A 148 6.13 -4.65 -1.50
C ALA A 148 6.82 -4.45 -2.86
N VAL A 149 8.14 -4.65 -2.92
CA VAL A 149 8.93 -4.54 -4.16
C VAL A 149 8.54 -5.60 -5.18
N ILE A 150 8.38 -6.88 -4.77
CA ILE A 150 7.98 -7.96 -5.67
C ILE A 150 6.59 -7.69 -6.26
N LEU A 151 5.63 -7.28 -5.44
CA LEU A 151 4.27 -6.95 -5.89
C LEU A 151 4.29 -5.76 -6.86
N TYR A 152 5.13 -4.76 -6.63
CA TYR A 152 5.31 -3.65 -7.55
C TYR A 152 5.90 -4.10 -8.90
N PHE A 153 6.93 -4.98 -8.89
CA PHE A 153 7.47 -5.55 -10.12
C PHE A 153 6.45 -6.40 -10.88
N PHE A 154 5.55 -7.11 -10.18
CA PHE A 154 4.47 -7.83 -10.85
C PHE A 154 3.57 -6.89 -11.64
N ASN A 155 3.27 -5.70 -11.09
CA ASN A 155 2.51 -4.69 -11.83
C ASN A 155 3.26 -4.18 -13.06
N ILE A 156 4.55 -3.88 -12.94
CA ILE A 156 5.38 -3.46 -14.07
C ILE A 156 5.37 -4.52 -15.19
N ILE A 157 5.54 -5.79 -14.83
CA ILE A 157 5.54 -6.89 -15.80
C ILE A 157 4.17 -7.03 -16.47
N ALA A 158 3.08 -6.90 -15.69
CA ALA A 158 1.71 -6.95 -16.21
C ALA A 158 1.42 -5.82 -17.21
N ASN A 159 2.02 -4.64 -17.00
CA ASN A 159 1.84 -3.50 -17.90
C ASN A 159 2.63 -3.62 -19.22
N ILE A 160 3.77 -4.33 -19.19
CA ILE A 160 4.62 -4.50 -20.39
C ILE A 160 4.17 -5.66 -21.29
N SER A 161 3.58 -6.70 -20.70
CA SER A 161 3.31 -7.97 -21.40
C SER A 161 1.86 -8.41 -21.24
N GLU A 162 1.13 -8.49 -22.35
CA GLU A 162 -0.24 -9.04 -22.38
C GLU A 162 -0.32 -10.47 -21.82
N ALA A 163 0.71 -11.30 -22.06
CA ALA A 163 0.78 -12.66 -21.52
C ALA A 163 0.87 -12.70 -19.99
N ALA A 164 1.30 -11.61 -19.37
CA ALA A 164 1.46 -11.47 -17.93
C ALA A 164 0.35 -10.63 -17.26
N GLU A 165 -0.68 -10.24 -17.99
CA GLU A 165 -1.78 -9.40 -17.48
C GLU A 165 -2.48 -10.01 -16.27
N PHE A 166 -2.50 -11.34 -16.13
CA PHE A 166 -3.04 -12.03 -14.97
C PHE A 166 -2.36 -11.63 -13.65
N LEU A 167 -1.15 -11.08 -13.67
CA LEU A 167 -0.46 -10.60 -12.49
C LEU A 167 -1.17 -9.39 -11.84
N LYS A 168 -2.00 -8.65 -12.59
CA LYS A 168 -2.85 -7.58 -12.03
C LYS A 168 -3.81 -8.08 -10.96
N TYR A 169 -4.21 -9.35 -11.03
CA TYR A 169 -5.06 -9.97 -10.02
C TYR A 169 -4.30 -10.41 -8.76
N ILE A 170 -2.98 -10.52 -8.83
CA ILE A 170 -2.12 -10.95 -7.71
C ILE A 170 -1.58 -9.76 -6.94
N THR A 171 -1.37 -8.64 -7.65
CA THR A 171 -0.77 -7.44 -7.05
C THR A 171 -1.82 -6.38 -6.74
N PRO A 172 -1.77 -5.76 -5.54
CA PRO A 172 -2.64 -4.62 -5.22
C PRO A 172 -2.33 -3.36 -6.03
N PHE A 173 -1.22 -3.31 -6.74
CA PHE A 173 -0.88 -2.18 -7.61
C PHE A 173 -1.74 -2.13 -8.89
N GLY A 174 -2.40 -3.22 -9.29
CA GLY A 174 -3.14 -3.31 -10.53
C GLY A 174 -4.30 -2.31 -10.67
N TYR A 175 -4.97 -1.92 -9.57
CA TYR A 175 -6.02 -0.89 -9.58
C TYR A 175 -5.52 0.50 -9.17
N ALA A 176 -4.30 0.60 -8.67
CA ALA A 176 -3.71 1.83 -8.15
C ALA A 176 -2.79 2.50 -9.19
N GLU A 177 -3.02 2.24 -10.48
CA GLU A 177 -2.28 2.89 -11.55
C GLU A 177 -2.79 4.32 -11.75
N GLY A 178 -1.93 5.30 -11.45
CA GLY A 178 -2.32 6.70 -11.40
C GLY A 178 -2.84 7.22 -12.73
N THR A 179 -2.27 6.78 -13.84
CA THR A 179 -2.66 7.16 -15.20
C THR A 179 -4.04 6.64 -15.58
N ASP A 180 -4.34 5.39 -15.26
CA ASP A 180 -5.66 4.78 -15.49
C ASP A 180 -6.75 5.48 -14.67
N ILE A 181 -6.46 5.78 -13.40
CA ILE A 181 -7.40 6.46 -12.50
C ILE A 181 -7.76 7.86 -13.05
N VAL A 182 -6.75 8.59 -13.49
CA VAL A 182 -6.95 9.96 -14.00
C VAL A 182 -7.67 9.97 -15.35
N THR A 183 -7.37 9.01 -16.24
CA THR A 183 -7.98 8.92 -17.56
C THR A 183 -9.45 8.49 -17.47
N ASN A 184 -9.75 7.48 -16.64
CA ASN A 184 -11.08 6.88 -16.53
C ASN A 184 -11.94 7.51 -15.43
N VAL A 185 -11.35 8.31 -14.53
CA VAL A 185 -11.97 8.90 -13.33
C VAL A 185 -12.77 7.85 -12.53
N SER A 186 -12.19 6.65 -12.42
CA SER A 186 -12.79 5.49 -11.76
C SER A 186 -11.74 4.51 -11.26
N LEU A 187 -12.12 3.66 -10.28
CA LEU A 187 -11.31 2.55 -9.82
C LEU A 187 -11.90 1.25 -10.33
N ASP A 188 -11.05 0.27 -10.66
CA ASP A 188 -11.50 -1.09 -10.93
C ASP A 188 -11.91 -1.78 -9.62
N MET A 189 -13.21 -1.76 -9.33
CA MET A 189 -13.78 -2.29 -8.10
C MET A 189 -13.55 -3.79 -7.94
N HIS A 190 -13.38 -4.55 -9.03
CA HIS A 190 -13.09 -5.99 -8.95
C HIS A 190 -11.71 -6.22 -8.36
N LEU A 191 -10.71 -5.47 -8.84
CA LEU A 191 -9.34 -5.55 -8.32
C LEU A 191 -9.25 -5.00 -6.89
N VAL A 192 -9.96 -3.91 -6.58
CA VAL A 192 -10.04 -3.36 -5.21
C VAL A 192 -10.61 -4.39 -4.23
N ILE A 193 -11.74 -5.03 -4.56
CA ILE A 193 -12.36 -6.04 -3.69
C ILE A 193 -11.43 -7.24 -3.51
N LEU A 194 -10.78 -7.67 -4.57
CA LEU A 194 -9.84 -8.80 -4.53
C LEU A 194 -8.65 -8.49 -3.61
N GLY A 195 -8.03 -7.34 -3.79
CA GLY A 195 -6.89 -6.90 -3.00
C GLY A 195 -7.25 -6.72 -1.53
N MET A 196 -8.36 -6.01 -1.23
CA MET A 196 -8.87 -5.91 0.15
C MET A 196 -9.12 -7.29 0.77
N GLY A 197 -9.55 -8.27 -0.04
CA GLY A 197 -9.65 -9.66 0.38
C GLY A 197 -8.32 -10.24 0.88
N TYR A 198 -7.22 -10.00 0.16
CA TYR A 198 -5.87 -10.43 0.58
C TYR A 198 -5.44 -9.78 1.90
N GLY A 199 -5.66 -8.47 2.05
CA GLY A 199 -5.38 -7.76 3.29
C GLY A 199 -6.17 -8.29 4.47
N ILE A 200 -7.48 -8.52 4.29
CA ILE A 200 -8.37 -9.09 5.33
C ILE A 200 -7.94 -10.50 5.70
N ILE A 201 -7.60 -11.35 4.73
CA ILE A 201 -7.09 -12.71 4.99
C ILE A 201 -5.81 -12.63 5.84
N GLY A 202 -4.89 -11.73 5.50
CA GLY A 202 -3.68 -11.50 6.30
C GLY A 202 -4.01 -11.13 7.75
N ILE A 203 -4.94 -10.20 7.95
CA ILE A 203 -5.40 -9.78 9.29
C ILE A 203 -6.03 -10.96 10.05
N LEU A 204 -6.89 -11.76 9.41
CA LEU A 204 -7.51 -12.93 10.04
C LEU A 204 -6.45 -13.95 10.47
N PHE A 205 -5.44 -14.20 9.64
CA PHE A 205 -4.30 -15.04 10.00
C PHE A 205 -3.51 -14.49 11.20
N ALA A 206 -3.33 -13.16 11.29
CA ALA A 206 -2.69 -12.53 12.44
C ALA A 206 -3.46 -12.82 13.74
N TYR A 207 -4.79 -12.63 13.74
CA TYR A 207 -5.62 -12.93 14.91
C TYR A 207 -5.57 -14.40 15.30
N TRP A 208 -5.69 -15.30 14.32
CA TRP A 208 -5.67 -16.73 14.54
C TRP A 208 -4.32 -17.19 15.14
N LYS A 209 -3.21 -16.78 14.53
CA LYS A 209 -1.88 -17.22 14.91
C LYS A 209 -1.45 -16.64 16.25
N TYR A 210 -1.62 -15.31 16.44
CA TYR A 210 -1.18 -14.62 17.66
C TYR A 210 -1.95 -15.11 18.91
N SER A 211 -3.24 -15.46 18.74
CA SER A 211 -4.04 -16.00 19.86
C SER A 211 -3.55 -17.35 20.36
N ARG A 212 -2.83 -18.12 19.52
CA ARG A 212 -2.35 -19.49 19.80
C ARG A 212 -0.83 -19.57 19.93
N LYS A 213 -0.14 -18.45 19.79
CA LYS A 213 1.32 -18.43 19.81
C LYS A 213 1.84 -18.45 21.24
N ASP A 214 2.78 -19.35 21.55
CA ASP A 214 3.55 -19.29 22.78
C ASP A 214 4.57 -18.17 22.64
N ILE A 215 4.44 -17.15 23.46
CA ILE A 215 5.31 -15.98 23.51
C ILE A 215 6.29 -16.23 24.66
N LEU A 216 7.51 -16.63 24.31
CA LEU A 216 8.63 -16.91 25.21
C LEU A 216 9.64 -15.76 25.13
#